data_dc2d7cb35de26674ce48b470a6a25976
#
_entry.id   dc2d7cb35de26674ce48b470a6a25976
#
_cell.length_a   1.000
_cell.length_b   1.000
_cell.length_c   1.000
_cell.angle_alpha   90.00
_cell.angle_beta   90.00
_cell.angle_gamma   90.00
#
_symmetry.space_group_name_H-M   'P 1'
#
loop_
_entity.id
_entity.type
_entity.pdbx_description
1 polymer ?
#
loop_
_entity_poly.entity_id
_entity_poly.type
_entity_poly.pdbx_seq_one_letter_code
_entity_poly.pdbx_strand_id
1 'polypeptide(L)'
;MRGRRGCRPAFGAWGEDLAAQYVESLGWTIIARNWTCDVGEIDLIARDDQTVVFIEVKARSGTGFGDPLESITTAKVRKLHELALAWLVNQDEGVHSVRIDAIGVMVRPGAEPTVTHVRGIR
;
A
#
# COMPACT_ATOMS: atom_id res chain seq x y z
N MET A 1 6.45 -8.39 21.18
CA MET A 1 6.26 -8.64 20.61
C MET A 1 5.72 -8.51 19.54
N ARG A 2 5.70 -8.62 19.03
CA ARG A 2 5.26 -8.72 18.13
C ARG A 2 4.02 -9.20 18.09
N GLY A 3 3.37 -9.46 18.92
CA GLY A 3 2.10 -10.03 18.95
C GLY A 3 1.08 -9.39 18.15
N ARG A 4 1.21 -8.13 17.89
CA ARG A 4 0.32 -7.48 17.11
C ARG A 4 0.17 -8.03 15.76
N ARG A 5 1.24 -8.59 15.27
CA ARG A 5 1.21 -9.18 13.99
C ARG A 5 0.25 -10.35 13.95
N GLY A 6 0.07 -11.05 15.04
CA GLY A 6 -0.85 -12.15 15.09
C GLY A 6 -2.30 -11.75 14.95
N CYS A 7 -2.60 -10.46 15.10
CA CYS A 7 -3.97 -9.99 14.97
C CYS A 7 -4.35 -9.69 13.53
N ARG A 8 -3.41 -9.71 12.60
CA ARG A 8 -3.67 -9.40 11.21
C ARG A 8 -4.09 -10.65 10.47
N PRO A 9 -5.04 -10.54 9.54
CA PRO A 9 -5.37 -11.68 8.69
C PRO A 9 -4.13 -12.14 7.94
N ALA A 10 -3.86 -13.44 7.94
CA ALA A 10 -2.70 -13.98 7.25
C ALA A 10 -2.71 -13.60 5.77
N PHE A 11 -3.89 -13.61 5.16
CA PHE A 11 -4.00 -13.28 3.75
C PHE A 11 -3.64 -11.83 3.49
N GLY A 12 -4.06 -10.91 4.37
CA GLY A 12 -3.72 -9.50 4.23
C GLY A 12 -2.23 -9.28 4.32
N ALA A 13 -1.58 -9.92 5.32
CA ALA A 13 -0.14 -9.79 5.47
C ALA A 13 0.60 -10.34 4.26
N TRP A 14 0.13 -11.45 3.72
CA TRP A 14 0.73 -12.07 2.55
C TRP A 14 0.62 -11.15 1.34
N GLY A 15 -0.55 -10.53 1.15
CA GLY A 15 -0.74 -9.60 0.03
C GLY A 15 0.18 -8.40 0.12
N GLU A 16 0.38 -7.90 1.34
CA GLU A 16 1.30 -6.77 1.53
C GLU A 16 2.74 -7.18 1.28
N ASP A 17 3.11 -8.42 1.64
CA ASP A 17 4.45 -8.91 1.34
C ASP A 17 4.68 -8.96 -0.16
N LEU A 18 3.70 -9.45 -0.92
CA LEU A 18 3.82 -9.48 -2.37
C LEU A 18 3.93 -8.08 -2.96
N ALA A 19 3.13 -7.14 -2.43
CA ALA A 19 3.19 -5.77 -2.91
C ALA A 19 4.57 -5.16 -2.62
N ALA A 20 5.13 -5.44 -1.44
CA ALA A 20 6.45 -4.94 -1.09
C ALA A 20 7.52 -5.50 -2.02
N GLN A 21 7.46 -6.80 -2.31
CA GLN A 21 8.40 -7.42 -3.23
C GLN A 21 8.29 -6.80 -4.63
N TYR A 22 7.06 -6.58 -5.07
CA TYR A 22 6.82 -5.96 -6.37
C TYR A 22 7.44 -4.58 -6.43
N VAL A 23 7.22 -3.77 -5.40
CA VAL A 23 7.73 -2.40 -5.34
C VAL A 23 9.27 -2.41 -5.38
N GLU A 24 9.88 -3.34 -4.64
CA GLU A 24 11.33 -3.45 -4.65
C GLU A 24 11.85 -3.88 -6.00
N SER A 25 11.08 -4.70 -6.74
CA SER A 25 11.48 -5.12 -8.07
C SER A 25 11.49 -3.96 -9.06
N LEU A 26 10.76 -2.88 -8.75
CA LEU A 26 10.79 -1.67 -9.57
C LEU A 26 12.01 -0.80 -9.28
N GLY A 27 12.80 -1.19 -8.30
CA GLY A 27 13.96 -0.39 -7.89
C GLY A 27 13.64 0.63 -6.81
N TRP A 28 12.42 0.61 -6.28
CA TRP A 28 12.05 1.54 -5.22
C TRP A 28 12.54 1.05 -3.87
N THR A 29 12.72 1.96 -2.93
CA THR A 29 13.15 1.62 -1.57
C THR A 29 11.95 1.71 -0.64
N ILE A 30 11.72 0.66 0.14
CA ILE A 30 10.65 0.68 1.15
C ILE A 30 11.14 1.52 2.33
N ILE A 31 10.36 2.54 2.68
CA ILE A 31 10.66 3.40 3.81
C ILE A 31 10.00 2.85 5.08
N ALA A 32 8.73 2.42 4.95
CA ALA A 32 7.99 1.92 6.10
C ALA A 32 6.88 1.00 5.63
N ARG A 33 6.49 0.09 6.52
CA ARG A 33 5.34 -0.80 6.28
C ARG A 33 4.40 -0.64 7.47
N ASN A 34 3.10 -0.61 7.17
CA ASN A 34 2.08 -0.55 8.20
C ASN A 34 2.30 0.60 9.18
N TRP A 35 2.57 1.76 8.61
CA TRP A 35 2.76 2.96 9.42
C TRP A 35 1.41 3.41 9.95
N THR A 36 1.35 3.66 11.25
CA THR A 36 0.09 4.04 11.88
C THR A 36 0.22 5.35 12.63
N CYS A 37 -0.90 6.04 12.75
CA CYS A 37 -1.01 7.23 13.58
C CYS A 37 -2.46 7.34 14.03
N ASP A 38 -2.80 8.43 14.70
CA ASP A 38 -4.17 8.62 15.22
C ASP A 38 -5.22 8.54 14.12
N VAL A 39 -4.88 8.96 12.92
CA VAL A 39 -5.82 9.04 11.81
C VAL A 39 -6.06 7.69 11.16
N GLY A 40 -5.06 6.81 11.18
CA GLY A 40 -5.19 5.50 10.55
C GLY A 40 -3.84 4.92 10.17
N GLU A 41 -3.84 4.16 9.09
CA GLU A 41 -2.67 3.37 8.70
C GLU A 41 -2.39 3.51 7.21
N ILE A 42 -1.10 3.51 6.85
CA ILE A 42 -0.66 3.41 5.45
C ILE A 42 0.05 2.08 5.30
N ASP A 43 -0.33 1.30 4.29
CA ASP A 43 0.21 -0.04 4.13
C ASP A 43 1.69 -0.03 3.79
N LEU A 44 2.10 0.79 2.82
CA LEU A 44 3.49 0.89 2.43
C LEU A 44 3.83 2.34 2.15
N ILE A 45 5.05 2.74 2.52
CA ILE A 45 5.60 4.02 2.11
C ILE A 45 6.93 3.71 1.46
N ALA A 46 7.12 4.17 0.23
CA ALA A 46 8.31 3.84 -0.55
C ALA A 46 8.87 5.10 -1.20
N ARG A 47 10.10 4.99 -1.66
CA ARG A 47 10.76 6.07 -2.37
C ARG A 47 11.07 5.61 -3.79
N ASP A 48 10.56 6.37 -4.76
CA ASP A 48 10.83 6.17 -6.17
C ASP A 48 11.65 7.38 -6.59
N ASP A 49 12.96 7.24 -6.59
CA ASP A 49 13.89 8.33 -6.87
C ASP A 49 13.64 9.47 -5.86
N GLN A 50 13.11 10.58 -6.28
CA GLN A 50 12.87 11.72 -5.37
C GLN A 50 11.41 11.84 -4.94
N THR A 51 10.59 10.90 -5.31
CA THR A 51 9.18 10.91 -4.98
C THR A 51 8.91 9.94 -3.85
N VAL A 52 8.20 10.41 -2.81
CA VAL A 52 7.72 9.52 -1.76
C VAL A 52 6.33 9.05 -2.17
N VAL A 53 6.14 7.75 -2.18
CA VAL A 53 4.91 7.12 -2.66
C VAL A 53 4.21 6.46 -1.49
N PHE A 54 2.96 6.84 -1.26
CA PHE A 54 2.12 6.26 -0.21
C PHE A 54 1.20 5.27 -0.89
N ILE A 55 1.24 4.02 -0.46
CA ILE A 55 0.63 2.92 -1.21
C ILE A 55 -0.44 2.23 -0.39
N GLU A 56 -1.63 2.12 -0.98
CA GLU A 56 -2.71 1.32 -0.44
C GLU A 56 -2.68 -0.03 -1.14
N VAL A 57 -2.69 -1.11 -0.36
CA VAL A 57 -2.65 -2.48 -0.89
C VAL A 57 -4.00 -3.15 -0.67
N LYS A 58 -4.54 -3.73 -1.73
CA LYS A 58 -5.77 -4.52 -1.65
C LYS A 58 -5.50 -5.89 -2.21
N ALA A 59 -5.92 -6.92 -1.48
CA ALA A 59 -5.74 -8.30 -1.91
C ALA A 59 -7.09 -8.99 -1.96
N ARG A 60 -7.30 -9.81 -2.97
CA ARG A 60 -8.50 -10.60 -3.11
C ARG A 60 -8.15 -11.99 -3.59
N SER A 61 -9.01 -12.95 -3.25
CA SER A 61 -8.80 -14.35 -3.66
C SER A 61 -10.08 -14.91 -4.24
N GLY A 62 -9.94 -16.05 -4.92
CA GLY A 62 -11.07 -16.78 -5.43
C GLY A 62 -11.34 -16.53 -6.89
N THR A 63 -12.52 -16.94 -7.35
CA THR A 63 -12.94 -16.75 -8.72
C THR A 63 -13.84 -15.54 -8.85
N GLY A 64 -13.83 -14.69 -7.83
CA GLY A 64 -14.75 -13.57 -7.79
C GLY A 64 -14.55 -12.59 -8.92
N PHE A 65 -15.47 -11.68 -8.98
CA PHE A 65 -15.50 -10.66 -10.00
C PHE A 65 -14.86 -9.39 -9.49
N GLY A 66 -14.39 -8.62 -10.41
CA GLY A 66 -13.91 -7.30 -10.10
C GLY A 66 -12.45 -7.26 -9.74
N ASP A 67 -11.92 -6.10 -9.94
CA ASP A 67 -10.54 -5.77 -9.64
C ASP A 67 -10.44 -5.49 -8.14
N PRO A 68 -9.39 -5.96 -7.45
CA PRO A 68 -9.20 -5.59 -6.04
C PRO A 68 -9.28 -4.11 -5.81
N LEU A 69 -8.86 -3.31 -6.79
CA LEU A 69 -8.81 -1.86 -6.63
C LEU A 69 -10.17 -1.18 -6.72
N GLU A 70 -11.20 -1.92 -7.14
CA GLU A 70 -12.55 -1.35 -7.17
C GLU A 70 -13.08 -1.02 -5.79
N SER A 71 -12.49 -1.58 -4.75
CA SER A 71 -12.93 -1.28 -3.39
C SER A 71 -12.38 0.04 -2.86
N ILE A 72 -11.51 0.70 -3.61
CA ILE A 72 -10.92 1.96 -3.16
C ILE A 72 -11.85 3.09 -3.55
N THR A 73 -12.48 3.69 -2.55
CA THR A 73 -13.49 4.73 -2.75
C THR A 73 -12.84 6.11 -2.70
N THR A 74 -13.61 7.11 -3.12
CA THR A 74 -13.18 8.51 -2.99
C THR A 74 -12.88 8.86 -1.55
N ALA A 75 -13.69 8.35 -0.62
CA ALA A 75 -13.46 8.60 0.81
C ALA A 75 -12.14 7.99 1.26
N LYS A 76 -11.80 6.81 0.75
CA LYS A 76 -10.54 6.17 1.11
C LYS A 76 -9.35 6.97 0.56
N VAL A 77 -9.46 7.46 -0.66
CA VAL A 77 -8.41 8.28 -1.25
C VAL A 77 -8.20 9.55 -0.43
N ARG A 78 -9.30 10.17 -0.01
CA ARG A 78 -9.19 11.37 0.82
C ARG A 78 -8.48 11.07 2.13
N LYS A 79 -8.81 9.92 2.74
CA LYS A 79 -8.16 9.51 3.96
C LYS A 79 -6.66 9.28 3.75
N LEU A 80 -6.28 8.71 2.61
CA LEU A 80 -4.87 8.50 2.30
C LEU A 80 -4.13 9.83 2.17
N HIS A 81 -4.77 10.86 1.63
CA HIS A 81 -4.17 12.19 1.57
C HIS A 81 -3.92 12.73 2.97
N GLU A 82 -4.89 12.55 3.89
CA GLU A 82 -4.72 13.00 5.27
C GLU A 82 -3.55 12.27 5.94
N LEU A 83 -3.46 10.96 5.72
CA LEU A 83 -2.41 10.16 6.30
C LEU A 83 -1.04 10.56 5.75
N ALA A 84 -0.97 10.84 4.45
CA ALA A 84 0.27 11.27 3.83
C ALA A 84 0.76 12.60 4.45
N LEU A 85 -0.16 13.52 4.66
CA LEU A 85 0.21 14.78 5.29
C LEU A 85 0.70 14.55 6.73
N ALA A 86 0.03 13.65 7.46
CA ALA A 86 0.45 13.36 8.83
C ALA A 86 1.87 12.79 8.86
N TRP A 87 2.20 11.95 7.89
CA TRP A 87 3.55 11.41 7.81
C TRP A 87 4.56 12.50 7.48
N LEU A 88 4.21 13.35 6.50
CA LEU A 88 5.14 14.37 5.99
C LEU A 88 5.53 15.38 7.04
N VAL A 89 4.60 15.75 7.93
CA VAL A 89 4.91 16.76 8.94
C VAL A 89 5.93 16.28 9.96
N ASN A 90 6.18 14.97 10.02
CA ASN A 90 7.14 14.42 10.96
C ASN A 90 8.49 14.13 10.33
N GLN A 91 8.72 14.57 9.10
CA GLN A 91 9.98 14.32 8.42
C GLN A 91 10.91 15.48 8.61
N ASP A 92 12.17 15.19 8.96
CA ASP A 92 13.18 16.21 9.16
C ASP A 92 13.68 16.78 7.85
N GLU A 93 13.77 15.94 6.82
CA GLU A 93 14.28 16.38 5.54
C GLU A 93 13.14 16.75 4.63
N GLY A 94 13.39 17.71 3.76
CA GLY A 94 12.39 18.11 2.78
C GLY A 94 12.07 16.97 1.84
N VAL A 95 10.80 16.89 1.46
CA VAL A 95 10.33 15.90 0.49
C VAL A 95 9.95 16.69 -0.75
N HIS A 96 10.57 16.33 -1.90
CA HIS A 96 10.39 17.10 -3.12
C HIS A 96 9.10 16.82 -3.84
N SER A 97 8.65 15.57 -3.84
CA SER A 97 7.38 15.26 -4.47
C SER A 97 6.77 14.04 -3.80
N VAL A 98 5.46 13.94 -3.90
CA VAL A 98 4.72 12.83 -3.29
C VAL A 98 3.70 12.32 -4.28
N ARG A 99 3.31 11.07 -4.10
CA ARG A 99 2.31 10.44 -4.95
C ARG A 99 1.59 9.39 -4.12
N ILE A 100 0.31 9.16 -4.42
CA ILE A 100 -0.46 8.10 -3.78
C ILE A 100 -0.76 7.07 -4.85
N ASP A 101 -0.38 5.83 -4.59
CA ASP A 101 -0.59 4.73 -5.52
C ASP A 101 -1.47 3.67 -4.88
N ALA A 102 -2.02 2.81 -5.70
CA ALA A 102 -2.77 1.65 -5.24
C ALA A 102 -2.21 0.40 -5.91
N ILE A 103 -2.06 -0.66 -5.12
CA ILE A 103 -1.59 -1.95 -5.64
C ILE A 103 -2.62 -3.00 -5.28
N GLY A 104 -3.12 -3.70 -6.29
CA GLY A 104 -4.04 -4.79 -6.11
C GLY A 104 -3.34 -6.11 -6.33
N VAL A 105 -3.60 -7.09 -5.46
CA VAL A 105 -3.05 -8.42 -5.58
C VAL A 105 -4.24 -9.37 -5.70
N MET A 106 -4.26 -10.13 -6.80
CA MET A 106 -5.34 -11.08 -7.03
C MET A 106 -4.76 -12.49 -7.03
N VAL A 107 -5.38 -13.37 -6.25
CA VAL A 107 -4.97 -14.77 -6.15
C VAL A 107 -6.10 -15.63 -6.64
N ARG A 108 -5.83 -16.49 -7.62
CA ARG A 108 -6.81 -17.42 -8.14
C ARG A 108 -6.29 -18.84 -7.98
N PRO A 109 -7.19 -19.81 -7.76
CA PRO A 109 -6.75 -21.20 -7.60
C PRO A 109 -5.95 -21.65 -8.82
N GLY A 110 -4.82 -22.30 -8.57
CA GLY A 110 -4.02 -22.89 -9.63
C GLY A 110 -3.27 -21.90 -10.48
N ALA A 111 -3.17 -20.64 -10.07
CA ALA A 111 -2.49 -19.62 -10.86
C ALA A 111 -1.56 -18.81 -9.99
N GLU A 112 -0.59 -18.18 -10.62
CA GLU A 112 0.29 -17.26 -9.93
C GLU A 112 -0.49 -16.01 -9.56
N PRO A 113 -0.15 -15.37 -8.44
CA PRO A 113 -0.78 -14.10 -8.09
C PRO A 113 -0.49 -13.06 -9.17
N THR A 114 -1.47 -12.19 -9.41
CA THR A 114 -1.27 -11.08 -10.32
C THR A 114 -1.28 -9.78 -9.54
N VAL A 115 -0.46 -8.84 -9.98
CA VAL A 115 -0.34 -7.54 -9.33
C VAL A 115 -0.76 -6.47 -10.32
N THR A 116 -1.65 -5.59 -9.89
CA THR A 116 -2.07 -4.43 -10.68
C THR A 116 -1.64 -3.19 -9.91
N HIS A 117 -1.01 -2.25 -10.60
CA HIS A 117 -0.49 -1.05 -9.96
C HIS A 117 -1.07 0.17 -10.65
N VAL A 118 -1.73 1.03 -9.89
CA VAL A 118 -2.26 2.29 -10.41
C VAL A 118 -1.52 3.41 -9.72
N ARG A 119 -0.82 4.22 -10.49
CA ARG A 119 -0.04 5.33 -9.96
C ARG A 119 -0.88 6.60 -9.94
N GLY A 120 -0.70 7.36 -8.88
CA GLY A 120 -1.31 8.69 -8.81
C GLY A 120 -2.81 8.67 -8.68
N ILE A 121 -3.35 7.92 -7.75
CA ILE A 121 -4.80 7.90 -7.54
C ILE A 121 -5.24 9.19 -6.86
N ARG A 122 -6.49 9.61 -7.16
CA ARG A 122 -7.02 10.87 -6.63
C ARG A 122 -8.43 10.73 -6.15
#